data_78ea311bf13556c7dde6e16c1bb1a4d3
#
_entry.id   78ea311bf13556c7dde6e16c1bb1a4d3
#
_cell.length_a   1.000
_cell.length_b   1.000
_cell.length_c   1.000
_cell.angle_alpha   90.00
_cell.angle_beta   90.00
_cell.angle_gamma   90.00
#
_symmetry.space_group_name_H-M   'P 1'
#
loop_
_entity.id
_entity.type
_entity.pdbx_description
1 polymer ?
#
loop_
_entity_poly.entity_id
_entity_poly.type
_entity_poly.pdbx_seq_one_letter_code
_entity_poly.pdbx_strand_id
1 'polypeptide(L)'
;SIDSTGYGVTPGFIDLHTHSDLSFIVDPEADSKLVQGVTFELMGNCGMSFSAPLSKDNKYQLQERLNRYGINKEMDWNNFDDWLTEIENNTPSINVAAQIGHGNLRSYVMGMEARQASPDELNKMKDEIQEACDQGVLGFSTGLWYAPGSYSSAEEIIELAKTAQKNNILYSSHIRSESDDSSGLFPAHAEAIEIARRSGVRVQISHVKSVGPKFWGRGYELIEGIEKARNEGLDVAGDQYPYFWSSTPISGCMFPRWSLEGGREKTLLRMKDSEIREKIKNETTNFINRFHGAQGCVLADYPEDTNLEGLDLIEISKIKNTTPEESVMQLYEKSEGSFILH
;
A
#
# COMPACT_ATOMS: atom_id res chain seq x y z
N SER A 1 -28.32 29.36 13.92
CA SER A 1 -27.08 30.06 13.55
C SER A 1 -25.99 29.66 14.52
N ILE A 2 -24.78 29.47 14.00
CA ILE A 2 -23.58 29.18 14.78
C ILE A 2 -22.71 30.45 14.73
N ASP A 3 -22.26 30.94 15.88
CA ASP A 3 -21.28 32.03 15.93
C ASP A 3 -19.91 31.47 15.60
N SER A 4 -19.37 31.90 14.47
CA SER A 4 -18.04 31.51 13.98
C SER A 4 -17.03 32.67 14.05
N THR A 5 -17.26 33.67 14.89
CA THR A 5 -16.35 34.80 15.05
C THR A 5 -14.96 34.34 15.48
N GLY A 6 -13.94 34.66 14.68
CA GLY A 6 -12.54 34.25 14.90
C GLY A 6 -12.17 32.86 14.36
N TYR A 7 -13.09 32.15 13.69
CA TYR A 7 -12.87 30.86 13.06
C TYR A 7 -13.07 30.94 11.54
N GLY A 8 -12.36 30.07 10.82
CA GLY A 8 -12.63 29.81 9.41
C GLY A 8 -13.75 28.78 9.26
N VAL A 9 -14.63 28.98 8.28
CA VAL A 9 -15.63 27.99 7.88
C VAL A 9 -15.20 27.39 6.55
N THR A 10 -15.01 26.08 6.49
CA THR A 10 -14.59 25.35 5.29
C THR A 10 -15.58 24.25 4.96
N PRO A 11 -15.61 23.75 3.71
CA PRO A 11 -16.18 22.42 3.43
C PRO A 11 -15.49 21.35 4.28
N GLY A 12 -16.13 20.20 4.47
CA GLY A 12 -15.48 19.04 5.07
C GLY A 12 -14.26 18.61 4.27
N PHE A 13 -13.24 18.12 4.97
CA PHE A 13 -12.01 17.67 4.32
C PHE A 13 -12.21 16.33 3.60
N ILE A 14 -11.47 16.16 2.50
CA ILE A 14 -11.41 14.93 1.71
C ILE A 14 -10.04 14.30 1.93
N ASP A 15 -10.01 13.10 2.50
CA ASP A 15 -8.78 12.33 2.65
C ASP A 15 -8.67 11.33 1.46
N LEU A 16 -7.76 11.63 0.54
CA LEU A 16 -7.57 10.84 -0.68
C LEU A 16 -6.66 9.62 -0.49
N HIS A 17 -6.03 9.47 0.67
CA HIS A 17 -5.07 8.40 0.90
C HIS A 17 -5.28 7.73 2.24
N THR A 18 -6.10 6.70 2.25
CA THR A 18 -6.35 5.91 3.46
C THR A 18 -6.22 4.41 3.19
N HIS A 19 -6.02 3.66 4.28
CA HIS A 19 -6.07 2.20 4.34
C HIS A 19 -7.20 1.75 5.26
N SER A 20 -8.29 2.49 5.29
CA SER A 20 -9.46 2.28 6.14
C SER A 20 -10.42 1.21 5.59
N ASP A 21 -9.99 0.41 4.62
CA ASP A 21 -10.82 -0.57 3.91
C ASP A 21 -11.57 -1.53 4.85
N LEU A 22 -10.98 -1.87 5.99
CA LEU A 22 -11.60 -2.69 7.03
C LEU A 22 -12.15 -1.86 8.20
N SER A 23 -11.68 -0.65 8.36
CA SER A 23 -12.03 0.17 9.51
C SER A 23 -13.54 0.39 9.59
N PHE A 24 -14.21 0.61 8.47
CA PHE A 24 -15.67 0.82 8.42
C PHE A 24 -16.49 -0.44 8.68
N ILE A 25 -15.87 -1.63 8.66
CA ILE A 25 -16.49 -2.88 9.10
C ILE A 25 -16.33 -3.04 10.61
N VAL A 26 -15.22 -2.58 11.16
CA VAL A 26 -14.85 -2.69 12.58
C VAL A 26 -15.44 -1.53 13.38
N ASP A 27 -15.29 -0.30 12.89
CA ASP A 27 -15.67 0.96 13.52
C ASP A 27 -16.23 1.93 12.47
N PRO A 28 -17.52 1.81 12.13
CA PRO A 28 -18.16 2.66 11.12
C PRO A 28 -18.33 4.11 11.55
N GLU A 29 -18.20 4.42 12.84
CA GLU A 29 -18.36 5.79 13.35
C GLU A 29 -17.22 6.71 12.88
N ALA A 30 -16.04 6.13 12.59
CA ALA A 30 -14.87 6.86 12.07
C ALA A 30 -14.49 8.11 12.88
N ASP A 31 -14.63 8.05 14.20
CA ASP A 31 -14.45 9.17 15.12
C ASP A 31 -13.10 9.88 14.94
N SER A 32 -12.03 9.12 14.72
CA SER A 32 -10.68 9.65 14.50
C SER A 32 -10.57 10.60 13.29
N LYS A 33 -11.43 10.40 12.29
CA LYS A 33 -11.51 11.21 11.08
C LYS A 33 -12.49 12.36 11.26
N LEU A 34 -13.66 12.04 11.79
CA LEU A 34 -14.74 12.98 11.94
C LEU A 34 -14.36 14.16 12.85
N VAL A 35 -13.67 13.90 13.99
CA VAL A 35 -13.21 14.96 14.90
C VAL A 35 -12.15 15.88 14.29
N GLN A 36 -11.51 15.47 13.20
CA GLN A 36 -10.58 16.29 12.42
C GLN A 36 -11.24 17.01 11.25
N GLY A 37 -12.55 16.84 11.07
CA GLY A 37 -13.32 17.49 10.01
C GLY A 37 -13.25 16.77 8.66
N VAL A 38 -12.76 15.53 8.61
CA VAL A 38 -12.81 14.69 7.40
C VAL A 38 -14.23 14.20 7.22
N THR A 39 -14.78 14.38 6.03
CA THR A 39 -16.16 13.99 5.67
C THR A 39 -16.22 13.02 4.47
N PHE A 40 -15.06 12.72 3.91
CA PHE A 40 -14.92 11.76 2.80
C PHE A 40 -13.54 11.10 2.84
N GLU A 41 -13.49 9.78 2.63
CA GLU A 41 -12.26 9.01 2.47
C GLU A 41 -12.24 8.22 1.17
N LEU A 42 -11.05 8.16 0.53
CA LEU A 42 -10.77 7.28 -0.59
C LEU A 42 -9.83 6.14 -0.13
N MET A 43 -10.34 4.92 -0.15
CA MET A 43 -9.67 3.70 0.28
C MET A 43 -9.05 2.92 -0.89
N GLY A 44 -8.42 1.79 -0.62
CA GLY A 44 -7.82 0.92 -1.64
C GLY A 44 -6.54 1.49 -2.25
N ASN A 45 -5.74 2.18 -1.46
CA ASN A 45 -4.48 2.79 -1.87
C ASN A 45 -3.31 1.79 -1.94
N CYS A 46 -2.19 2.22 -2.51
CA CYS A 46 -0.92 1.48 -2.57
C CYS A 46 -1.04 0.09 -3.23
N GLY A 47 -1.98 -0.09 -4.16
CA GLY A 47 -2.20 -1.35 -4.87
C GLY A 47 -2.83 -2.45 -4.02
N MET A 48 -3.25 -2.14 -2.81
CA MET A 48 -3.95 -3.04 -1.89
C MET A 48 -5.36 -2.53 -1.65
N SER A 49 -6.35 -3.31 -2.02
CA SER A 49 -7.74 -3.05 -1.72
C SER A 49 -8.37 -4.30 -1.12
N PHE A 50 -9.25 -4.12 -0.13
CA PHE A 50 -10.04 -5.23 0.40
C PHE A 50 -11.41 -5.35 -0.28
N SER A 51 -11.71 -4.48 -1.24
CA SER A 51 -12.75 -4.72 -2.25
C SER A 51 -12.34 -5.85 -3.19
N ALA A 52 -13.29 -6.50 -3.83
CA ALA A 52 -13.00 -7.52 -4.83
C ALA A 52 -12.37 -6.91 -6.12
N PRO A 53 -11.71 -7.73 -6.95
CA PRO A 53 -11.56 -9.18 -6.79
C PRO A 53 -10.46 -9.55 -5.79
N LEU A 54 -10.68 -10.63 -5.06
CA LEU A 54 -9.74 -11.14 -4.08
C LEU A 54 -9.34 -12.58 -4.40
N SER A 55 -8.03 -12.84 -4.43
CA SER A 55 -7.51 -14.21 -4.46
C SER A 55 -7.87 -14.95 -3.16
N LYS A 56 -7.73 -16.28 -3.17
CA LYS A 56 -7.94 -17.08 -1.94
C LYS A 56 -7.02 -16.62 -0.81
N ASP A 57 -5.78 -16.31 -1.12
CA ASP A 57 -4.80 -15.83 -0.13
C ASP A 57 -5.20 -14.47 0.44
N ASN A 58 -5.67 -13.54 -0.42
CA ASN A 58 -6.16 -12.25 0.06
C ASN A 58 -7.41 -12.39 0.94
N LYS A 59 -8.36 -13.27 0.58
CA LYS A 59 -9.53 -13.56 1.41
C LYS A 59 -9.13 -14.12 2.77
N TYR A 60 -8.18 -15.05 2.79
CA TYR A 60 -7.66 -15.60 4.04
C TYR A 60 -7.02 -14.53 4.92
N GLN A 61 -6.12 -13.72 4.37
CA GLN A 61 -5.46 -12.64 5.10
C GLN A 61 -6.46 -11.62 5.66
N LEU A 62 -7.47 -11.28 4.85
CA LEU A 62 -8.54 -10.39 5.23
C LEU A 62 -9.33 -10.96 6.42
N GLN A 63 -9.74 -12.22 6.35
CA GLN A 63 -10.47 -12.89 7.42
C GLN A 63 -9.66 -12.94 8.72
N GLU A 64 -8.36 -13.27 8.65
CA GLU A 64 -7.47 -13.25 9.80
C GLU A 64 -7.38 -11.86 10.45
N ARG A 65 -7.34 -10.80 9.64
CA ARG A 65 -7.34 -9.42 10.17
C ARG A 65 -8.65 -9.07 10.87
N LEU A 66 -9.78 -9.43 10.31
CA LEU A 66 -11.09 -9.21 10.95
C LEU A 66 -11.23 -10.01 12.26
N ASN A 67 -10.78 -11.27 12.26
CA ASN A 67 -10.79 -12.11 13.46
C ASN A 67 -10.01 -11.45 14.62
N ARG A 68 -8.89 -10.76 14.34
CA ARG A 68 -8.12 -10.00 15.34
C ARG A 68 -8.93 -8.87 16.00
N TYR A 69 -9.84 -8.26 15.23
CA TYR A 69 -10.76 -7.25 15.75
C TYR A 69 -12.03 -7.85 16.38
N GLY A 70 -12.10 -9.18 16.52
CA GLY A 70 -13.26 -9.89 17.09
C GLY A 70 -14.43 -10.02 16.12
N ILE A 71 -14.23 -9.73 14.83
CA ILE A 71 -15.24 -9.86 13.78
C ILE A 71 -15.16 -11.27 13.19
N ASN A 72 -16.00 -12.17 13.70
CA ASN A 72 -16.09 -13.57 13.24
C ASN A 72 -17.14 -13.73 12.11
N LYS A 73 -17.21 -12.77 11.21
CA LYS A 73 -18.10 -12.81 10.04
C LYS A 73 -17.32 -13.34 8.85
N GLU A 74 -17.85 -14.31 8.14
CA GLU A 74 -17.25 -14.81 6.90
C GLU A 74 -17.35 -13.72 5.81
N MET A 75 -16.25 -13.52 5.10
CA MET A 75 -16.12 -12.55 4.02
C MET A 75 -16.53 -13.22 2.72
N ASP A 76 -17.70 -12.87 2.21
CA ASP A 76 -18.34 -13.54 1.07
C ASP A 76 -18.49 -12.69 -0.19
N TRP A 77 -18.03 -11.42 -0.18
CA TRP A 77 -18.09 -10.59 -1.38
C TRP A 77 -17.15 -11.10 -2.50
N ASN A 78 -17.66 -11.09 -3.72
CA ASN A 78 -17.00 -11.62 -4.90
C ASN A 78 -16.68 -10.54 -5.94
N ASN A 79 -17.33 -9.39 -5.85
CA ASN A 79 -17.17 -8.24 -6.73
C ASN A 79 -17.22 -6.94 -5.92
N PHE A 80 -17.00 -5.82 -6.57
CA PHE A 80 -16.94 -4.51 -5.92
C PHE A 80 -18.29 -4.08 -5.33
N ASP A 81 -19.39 -4.40 -6.01
CA ASP A 81 -20.75 -4.07 -5.56
C ASP A 81 -21.14 -4.80 -4.27
N ASP A 82 -20.77 -6.10 -4.15
CA ASP A 82 -20.94 -6.86 -2.91
C ASP A 82 -20.23 -6.18 -1.73
N TRP A 83 -18.98 -5.72 -1.95
CA TRP A 83 -18.21 -5.02 -0.93
C TRP A 83 -18.82 -3.67 -0.57
N LEU A 84 -19.28 -2.89 -1.56
CA LEU A 84 -19.99 -1.63 -1.30
C LEU A 84 -21.24 -1.87 -0.45
N THR A 85 -22.01 -2.91 -0.78
CA THR A 85 -23.19 -3.30 0.00
C THR A 85 -22.84 -3.61 1.46
N GLU A 86 -21.71 -4.29 1.70
CA GLU A 86 -21.21 -4.54 3.05
C GLU A 86 -20.89 -3.24 3.79
N ILE A 87 -20.21 -2.31 3.15
CA ILE A 87 -19.89 -0.99 3.73
C ILE A 87 -21.18 -0.19 4.02
N GLU A 88 -22.12 -0.15 3.09
CA GLU A 88 -23.38 0.55 3.26
C GLU A 88 -24.20 -0.02 4.44
N ASN A 89 -24.22 -1.32 4.61
CA ASN A 89 -24.90 -1.99 5.72
C ASN A 89 -24.33 -1.60 7.09
N ASN A 90 -23.04 -1.26 7.15
CA ASN A 90 -22.39 -0.77 8.37
C ASN A 90 -22.64 0.74 8.63
N THR A 91 -23.28 1.45 7.72
CA THR A 91 -23.68 2.87 7.86
C THR A 91 -22.55 3.80 8.33
N PRO A 92 -21.48 3.97 7.56
CA PRO A 92 -20.35 4.80 7.96
C PRO A 92 -20.78 6.26 8.19
N SER A 93 -20.18 6.92 9.20
CA SER A 93 -20.51 8.31 9.57
C SER A 93 -19.97 9.35 8.60
N ILE A 94 -19.08 8.96 7.69
CA ILE A 94 -18.53 9.81 6.62
C ILE A 94 -18.77 9.16 5.26
N ASN A 95 -18.65 9.96 4.19
CA ASN A 95 -18.71 9.39 2.84
C ASN A 95 -17.45 8.60 2.54
N VAL A 96 -17.60 7.50 1.85
CA VAL A 96 -16.49 6.60 1.49
C VAL A 96 -16.53 6.25 0.01
N ALA A 97 -15.35 6.06 -0.56
CA ALA A 97 -15.18 5.49 -1.88
C ALA A 97 -13.92 4.62 -1.88
N ALA A 98 -13.78 3.79 -2.90
CA ALA A 98 -12.60 2.93 -3.00
C ALA A 98 -11.97 2.94 -4.39
N GLN A 99 -10.72 2.49 -4.41
CA GLN A 99 -9.95 2.17 -5.60
C GLN A 99 -9.77 0.66 -5.71
N ILE A 100 -9.67 0.16 -6.93
CA ILE A 100 -9.26 -1.22 -7.17
C ILE A 100 -7.73 -1.30 -7.16
N GLY A 101 -7.17 -2.22 -6.36
CA GLY A 101 -5.73 -2.36 -6.15
C GLY A 101 -5.06 -3.28 -7.18
N HIS A 102 -4.02 -2.81 -7.84
CA HIS A 102 -3.25 -3.59 -8.81
C HIS A 102 -2.62 -4.86 -8.21
N GLY A 103 -2.12 -4.80 -6.97
CA GLY A 103 -1.58 -5.97 -6.29
C GLY A 103 -2.62 -7.07 -6.11
N ASN A 104 -3.87 -6.68 -5.81
CA ASN A 104 -4.99 -7.63 -5.73
C ASN A 104 -5.36 -8.19 -7.10
N LEU A 105 -5.42 -7.36 -8.15
CA LEU A 105 -5.67 -7.81 -9.52
C LEU A 105 -4.64 -8.83 -9.98
N ARG A 106 -3.35 -8.55 -9.77
CA ARG A 106 -2.28 -9.51 -10.10
C ARG A 106 -2.41 -10.80 -9.32
N SER A 107 -2.61 -10.69 -7.99
CA SER A 107 -2.77 -11.87 -7.13
C SER A 107 -3.99 -12.72 -7.54
N TYR A 108 -5.07 -12.08 -7.95
CA TYR A 108 -6.29 -12.75 -8.42
C TYR A 108 -6.09 -13.46 -9.77
N VAL A 109 -5.46 -12.78 -10.74
CA VAL A 109 -5.35 -13.28 -12.11
C VAL A 109 -4.19 -14.25 -12.29
N MET A 110 -3.05 -14.00 -11.63
CA MET A 110 -1.80 -14.76 -11.86
C MET A 110 -1.04 -15.16 -10.60
N GLY A 111 -1.61 -14.93 -9.42
CA GLY A 111 -0.95 -15.24 -8.15
C GLY A 111 0.23 -14.30 -7.84
N MET A 112 1.11 -14.78 -6.96
CA MET A 112 2.30 -14.03 -6.51
C MET A 112 3.54 -14.35 -7.35
N GLU A 113 3.39 -14.61 -8.65
CA GLU A 113 4.48 -14.99 -9.53
C GLU A 113 5.33 -13.78 -9.96
N ALA A 114 6.67 -13.94 -9.88
CA ALA A 114 7.65 -12.92 -10.24
C ALA A 114 7.95 -12.90 -11.75
N ARG A 115 6.92 -12.70 -12.58
CA ARG A 115 7.02 -12.60 -14.04
C ARG A 115 6.12 -11.51 -14.60
N GLN A 116 6.31 -11.17 -15.86
CA GLN A 116 5.39 -10.30 -16.58
C GLN A 116 4.06 -11.01 -16.85
N ALA A 117 2.97 -10.23 -16.87
CA ALA A 117 1.67 -10.75 -17.28
C ALA A 117 1.67 -11.11 -18.77
N SER A 118 1.04 -12.23 -19.11
CA SER A 118 0.74 -12.56 -20.49
C SER A 118 -0.33 -11.60 -21.06
N PRO A 119 -0.50 -11.52 -22.39
CA PRO A 119 -1.56 -10.71 -22.99
C PRO A 119 -2.96 -11.07 -22.47
N ASP A 120 -3.24 -12.36 -22.25
CA ASP A 120 -4.54 -12.82 -21.73
C ASP A 120 -4.74 -12.41 -20.27
N GLU A 121 -3.70 -12.50 -19.43
CA GLU A 121 -3.74 -12.05 -18.04
C GLU A 121 -3.91 -10.53 -17.94
N LEU A 122 -3.21 -9.77 -18.81
CA LEU A 122 -3.37 -8.32 -18.89
C LEU A 122 -4.81 -7.94 -19.30
N ASN A 123 -5.39 -8.65 -20.27
CA ASN A 123 -6.78 -8.42 -20.66
C ASN A 123 -7.76 -8.73 -19.53
N LYS A 124 -7.56 -9.84 -18.81
CA LYS A 124 -8.37 -10.13 -17.61
C LYS A 124 -8.30 -9.03 -16.56
N MET A 125 -7.10 -8.50 -16.27
CA MET A 125 -6.97 -7.37 -15.34
C MET A 125 -7.70 -6.13 -15.84
N LYS A 126 -7.70 -5.85 -17.17
CA LYS A 126 -8.49 -4.76 -17.77
C LYS A 126 -9.99 -4.98 -17.61
N ASP A 127 -10.46 -6.21 -17.78
CA ASP A 127 -11.88 -6.56 -17.65
C ASP A 127 -12.34 -6.37 -16.19
N GLU A 128 -11.53 -6.78 -15.21
CA GLU A 128 -11.81 -6.55 -13.79
C GLU A 128 -11.87 -5.05 -13.42
N ILE A 129 -10.97 -4.23 -13.98
CA ILE A 129 -11.03 -2.78 -13.80
C ILE A 129 -12.31 -2.22 -14.42
N GLN A 130 -12.70 -2.68 -15.62
CA GLN A 130 -13.91 -2.23 -16.28
C GLN A 130 -15.15 -2.62 -15.46
N GLU A 131 -15.22 -3.86 -14.97
CA GLU A 131 -16.31 -4.31 -14.11
C GLU A 131 -16.44 -3.46 -12.85
N ALA A 132 -15.31 -3.20 -12.16
CA ALA A 132 -15.32 -2.34 -10.99
C ALA A 132 -15.75 -0.90 -11.31
N CYS A 133 -15.41 -0.38 -12.51
CA CYS A 133 -15.89 0.93 -12.97
C CYS A 133 -17.41 0.94 -13.17
N ASP A 134 -17.97 -0.12 -13.75
CA ASP A 134 -19.41 -0.26 -13.95
C ASP A 134 -20.17 -0.36 -12.61
N GLN A 135 -19.48 -0.82 -11.55
CA GLN A 135 -19.98 -0.92 -10.17
C GLN A 135 -19.67 0.31 -9.31
N GLY A 136 -19.00 1.35 -9.85
CA GLY A 136 -18.84 2.64 -9.17
C GLY A 136 -17.50 2.87 -8.47
N VAL A 137 -16.44 2.11 -8.77
CA VAL A 137 -15.09 2.40 -8.25
C VAL A 137 -14.63 3.79 -8.72
N LEU A 138 -13.96 4.55 -7.84
CA LEU A 138 -13.48 5.90 -8.16
C LEU A 138 -12.00 5.95 -8.56
N GLY A 139 -11.27 4.86 -8.44
CA GLY A 139 -9.85 4.86 -8.79
C GLY A 139 -9.26 3.48 -9.02
N PHE A 140 -8.06 3.50 -9.56
CA PHE A 140 -7.17 2.37 -9.71
C PHE A 140 -5.85 2.70 -9.02
N SER A 141 -5.37 1.85 -8.12
CA SER A 141 -4.14 2.11 -7.36
C SER A 141 -3.05 1.10 -7.63
N THR A 142 -1.80 1.52 -7.56
CA THR A 142 -0.64 0.64 -7.61
C THR A 142 0.24 0.77 -6.37
N GLY A 143 0.91 -0.32 -6.00
CA GLY A 143 1.99 -0.35 -5.01
C GLY A 143 3.20 -1.04 -5.64
N LEU A 144 3.96 -0.28 -6.44
CA LEU A 144 5.05 -0.82 -7.26
C LEU A 144 6.30 -1.19 -6.44
N TRP A 145 6.29 -0.84 -5.17
CA TRP A 145 7.28 -1.34 -4.21
C TRP A 145 6.96 -2.77 -3.76
N TYR A 146 5.68 -3.09 -3.57
CA TYR A 146 5.25 -4.34 -2.93
C TYR A 146 5.07 -5.48 -3.94
N ALA A 147 5.39 -6.72 -3.52
CA ALA A 147 4.98 -7.90 -4.28
C ALA A 147 3.44 -8.07 -4.21
N PRO A 148 2.78 -8.46 -5.30
CA PRO A 148 3.29 -8.77 -6.62
C PRO A 148 3.39 -7.57 -7.58
N GLY A 149 2.98 -6.36 -7.17
CA GLY A 149 3.03 -5.14 -7.99
C GLY A 149 4.44 -4.80 -8.49
N SER A 150 5.46 -5.06 -7.66
CA SER A 150 6.86 -4.80 -7.99
C SER A 150 7.41 -5.66 -9.15
N TYR A 151 6.73 -6.74 -9.50
CA TYR A 151 7.12 -7.61 -10.63
C TYR A 151 6.58 -7.11 -11.98
N SER A 152 5.68 -6.12 -11.97
CA SER A 152 5.12 -5.55 -13.20
C SER A 152 6.08 -4.60 -13.88
N SER A 153 5.96 -4.50 -15.20
CA SER A 153 6.61 -3.46 -16.01
C SER A 153 5.80 -2.16 -16.01
N ALA A 154 6.44 -1.05 -16.38
CA ALA A 154 5.73 0.20 -16.62
C ALA A 154 4.67 0.05 -17.74
N GLU A 155 4.95 -0.77 -18.76
CA GLU A 155 4.00 -1.02 -19.86
C GLU A 155 2.70 -1.66 -19.38
N GLU A 156 2.78 -2.63 -18.46
CA GLU A 156 1.60 -3.23 -17.84
C GLU A 156 0.74 -2.15 -17.17
N ILE A 157 1.36 -1.29 -16.38
CA ILE A 157 0.63 -0.23 -15.66
C ILE A 157 0.04 0.80 -16.64
N ILE A 158 0.77 1.19 -17.67
CA ILE A 158 0.27 2.11 -18.70
C ILE A 158 -0.97 1.54 -19.38
N GLU A 159 -0.95 0.26 -19.73
CA GLU A 159 -2.10 -0.38 -20.37
C GLU A 159 -3.32 -0.48 -19.46
N LEU A 160 -3.14 -0.74 -18.15
CA LEU A 160 -4.21 -0.72 -17.17
C LEU A 160 -4.71 0.72 -16.92
N ALA A 161 -3.80 1.67 -16.83
CA ALA A 161 -4.12 3.08 -16.65
C ALA A 161 -4.93 3.68 -17.82
N LYS A 162 -4.75 3.17 -19.05
CA LYS A 162 -5.61 3.53 -20.20
C LYS A 162 -7.07 3.10 -19.97
N THR A 163 -7.31 1.96 -19.31
CA THR A 163 -8.66 1.54 -18.93
C THR A 163 -9.25 2.49 -17.88
N ALA A 164 -8.45 2.87 -16.88
CA ALA A 164 -8.83 3.88 -15.90
C ALA A 164 -9.16 5.24 -16.54
N GLN A 165 -8.33 5.71 -17.48
CA GLN A 165 -8.56 6.96 -18.22
C GLN A 165 -9.86 6.92 -19.03
N LYS A 166 -10.12 5.83 -19.74
CA LYS A 166 -11.34 5.65 -20.53
C LYS A 166 -12.61 5.78 -19.66
N ASN A 167 -12.55 5.33 -18.42
CA ASN A 167 -13.64 5.39 -17.45
C ASN A 167 -13.59 6.66 -16.57
N ASN A 168 -12.65 7.57 -16.83
CA ASN A 168 -12.48 8.82 -16.08
C ASN A 168 -12.28 8.65 -14.58
N ILE A 169 -11.67 7.54 -14.15
CA ILE A 169 -11.30 7.30 -12.75
C ILE A 169 -9.85 7.71 -12.46
N LEU A 170 -9.53 7.94 -11.18
CA LEU A 170 -8.20 8.34 -10.71
C LEU A 170 -7.21 7.17 -10.81
N TYR A 171 -5.95 7.45 -11.09
CA TYR A 171 -4.84 6.54 -10.86
C TYR A 171 -3.97 7.03 -9.70
N SER A 172 -3.81 6.23 -8.65
CA SER A 172 -2.95 6.52 -7.50
C SER A 172 -1.74 5.60 -7.48
N SER A 173 -0.55 6.14 -7.27
CA SER A 173 0.70 5.38 -7.33
C SER A 173 1.56 5.51 -6.07
N HIS A 174 1.65 4.43 -5.30
CA HIS A 174 2.84 4.19 -4.48
C HIS A 174 3.95 3.79 -5.44
N ILE A 175 4.91 4.67 -5.63
CA ILE A 175 5.95 4.55 -6.66
C ILE A 175 6.90 3.36 -6.40
N ARG A 176 7.63 2.96 -7.41
CA ARG A 176 8.48 1.74 -7.40
C ARG A 176 9.64 1.80 -6.41
N SER A 177 10.11 2.98 -6.08
CA SER A 177 11.12 3.24 -5.06
C SER A 177 10.95 4.63 -4.45
N GLU A 178 11.10 4.72 -3.15
CA GLU A 178 11.11 5.98 -2.39
C GLU A 178 12.51 6.30 -1.85
N SER A 179 13.51 5.49 -2.22
CA SER A 179 14.89 5.55 -1.75
C SER A 179 15.88 5.23 -2.89
N ASP A 180 16.95 4.51 -2.58
CA ASP A 180 17.99 4.08 -3.54
C ASP A 180 17.90 2.59 -3.93
N ASP A 181 16.80 1.94 -3.58
CA ASP A 181 16.54 0.57 -4.01
C ASP A 181 15.90 0.53 -5.41
N SER A 182 15.84 -0.66 -6.00
CA SER A 182 15.22 -0.89 -7.32
C SER A 182 15.70 0.13 -8.37
N SER A 183 14.77 0.92 -8.92
CA SER A 183 15.08 1.97 -9.89
C SER A 183 15.63 3.26 -9.27
N GLY A 184 15.48 3.44 -7.96
CA GLY A 184 15.77 4.67 -7.24
C GLY A 184 14.60 5.67 -7.23
N LEU A 185 14.65 6.62 -6.28
CA LEU A 185 13.58 7.58 -6.01
C LEU A 185 13.17 8.40 -7.25
N PHE A 186 14.10 9.11 -7.87
CA PHE A 186 13.77 10.03 -8.97
C PHE A 186 13.31 9.32 -10.25
N PRO A 187 13.93 8.21 -10.68
CA PRO A 187 13.38 7.41 -11.79
C PRO A 187 12.00 6.82 -11.50
N ALA A 188 11.73 6.36 -10.27
CA ALA A 188 10.41 5.87 -9.90
C ALA A 188 9.34 6.96 -9.90
N HIS A 189 9.69 8.16 -9.46
CA HIS A 189 8.81 9.33 -9.55
C HIS A 189 8.56 9.74 -11.01
N ALA A 190 9.60 9.72 -11.85
CA ALA A 190 9.46 9.98 -13.29
C ALA A 190 8.61 8.90 -14.00
N GLU A 191 8.67 7.63 -13.56
CA GLU A 191 7.81 6.55 -14.05
C GLU A 191 6.33 6.88 -13.86
N ALA A 192 5.93 7.36 -12.66
CA ALA A 192 4.55 7.74 -12.41
C ALA A 192 4.06 8.89 -13.33
N ILE A 193 4.92 9.88 -13.58
CA ILE A 193 4.63 10.98 -14.53
C ILE A 193 4.56 10.46 -15.96
N GLU A 194 5.42 9.52 -16.34
CA GLU A 194 5.40 8.91 -17.68
C GLU A 194 4.14 8.07 -17.90
N ILE A 195 3.62 7.41 -16.86
CA ILE A 195 2.32 6.73 -16.92
C ILE A 195 1.22 7.75 -17.22
N ALA A 196 1.20 8.93 -16.56
CA ALA A 196 0.26 10.00 -16.88
C ALA A 196 0.37 10.42 -18.36
N ARG A 197 1.59 10.65 -18.84
CA ARG A 197 1.86 11.13 -20.21
C ARG A 197 1.38 10.13 -21.27
N ARG A 198 1.62 8.84 -21.06
CA ARG A 198 1.33 7.79 -22.06
C ARG A 198 -0.09 7.26 -22.01
N SER A 199 -0.74 7.34 -20.87
CA SER A 199 -2.13 6.86 -20.70
C SER A 199 -3.16 7.99 -20.78
N GLY A 200 -2.77 9.24 -20.46
CA GLY A 200 -3.69 10.38 -20.32
C GLY A 200 -4.52 10.35 -19.05
N VAL A 201 -4.26 9.42 -18.13
CA VAL A 201 -4.98 9.31 -16.85
C VAL A 201 -4.58 10.43 -15.89
N ARG A 202 -5.51 10.86 -15.01
CA ARG A 202 -5.16 11.67 -13.84
C ARG A 202 -4.35 10.85 -12.86
N VAL A 203 -3.22 11.40 -12.39
CA VAL A 203 -2.31 10.70 -11.47
C VAL A 203 -2.22 11.40 -10.13
N GLN A 204 -2.42 10.63 -9.08
CA GLN A 204 -2.08 10.99 -7.70
C GLN A 204 -0.82 10.22 -7.30
N ILE A 205 0.30 10.91 -7.10
CA ILE A 205 1.51 10.30 -6.55
C ILE A 205 1.32 10.21 -5.03
N SER A 206 1.24 8.99 -4.54
CA SER A 206 0.93 8.68 -3.15
C SER A 206 2.06 9.10 -2.21
N HIS A 207 1.70 9.68 -1.05
CA HIS A 207 2.57 10.00 0.09
C HIS A 207 3.99 10.44 -0.32
N VAL A 208 4.09 11.50 -1.14
CA VAL A 208 5.35 12.03 -1.70
C VAL A 208 6.36 12.24 -0.60
N LYS A 209 7.43 11.47 -0.59
CA LYS A 209 8.51 11.52 0.40
C LYS A 209 9.83 11.04 -0.16
N SER A 210 10.89 11.32 0.57
CA SER A 210 12.24 10.83 0.28
C SER A 210 12.75 10.04 1.48
N VAL A 211 12.82 8.71 1.32
CA VAL A 211 13.20 7.79 2.38
C VAL A 211 14.72 7.64 2.45
N GLY A 212 15.23 7.71 3.68
CA GLY A 212 16.63 7.51 4.01
C GLY A 212 17.50 8.78 3.94
N PRO A 213 18.56 8.84 4.77
CA PRO A 213 19.39 10.04 4.95
C PRO A 213 20.01 10.61 3.66
N LYS A 214 20.25 9.73 2.67
CA LYS A 214 20.80 10.12 1.36
C LYS A 214 19.90 11.10 0.58
N PHE A 215 18.60 11.07 0.83
CA PHE A 215 17.62 11.88 0.10
C PHE A 215 16.99 12.98 0.96
N TRP A 216 17.31 13.05 2.25
CA TRP A 216 16.77 14.10 3.10
C TRP A 216 17.11 15.49 2.56
N GLY A 217 16.14 16.39 2.64
CA GLY A 217 16.25 17.74 2.08
C GLY A 217 16.03 17.84 0.56
N ARG A 218 15.82 16.71 -0.15
CA ARG A 218 15.64 16.70 -1.61
C ARG A 218 14.18 16.53 -2.06
N GLY A 219 13.23 16.59 -1.14
CA GLY A 219 11.79 16.48 -1.46
C GLY A 219 11.32 17.56 -2.45
N TYR A 220 11.95 18.74 -2.47
CA TYR A 220 11.62 19.81 -3.42
C TYR A 220 11.78 19.37 -4.89
N GLU A 221 12.73 18.47 -5.22
CA GLU A 221 12.94 17.98 -6.58
C GLU A 221 11.75 17.13 -7.08
N LEU A 222 11.06 16.46 -6.15
CA LEU A 222 9.84 15.70 -6.47
C LEU A 222 8.67 16.67 -6.79
N ILE A 223 8.56 17.74 -6.03
CA ILE A 223 7.54 18.79 -6.27
C ILE A 223 7.80 19.50 -7.59
N GLU A 224 9.06 19.87 -7.88
CA GLU A 224 9.43 20.43 -9.18
C GLU A 224 9.07 19.51 -10.35
N GLY A 225 9.23 18.17 -10.17
CA GLY A 225 8.81 17.17 -11.15
C GLY A 225 7.31 17.21 -11.42
N ILE A 226 6.48 17.30 -10.36
CA ILE A 226 5.02 17.43 -10.46
C ILE A 226 4.65 18.75 -11.16
N GLU A 227 5.23 19.88 -10.73
CA GLU A 227 4.95 21.19 -11.30
C GLU A 227 5.30 21.25 -12.79
N LYS A 228 6.45 20.67 -13.18
CA LYS A 228 6.83 20.55 -14.58
C LYS A 228 5.81 19.75 -15.39
N ALA A 229 5.37 18.59 -14.88
CA ALA A 229 4.36 17.76 -15.53
C ALA A 229 3.05 18.54 -15.71
N ARG A 230 2.61 19.29 -14.71
CA ARG A 230 1.42 20.16 -14.78
C ARG A 230 1.58 21.27 -15.82
N ASN A 231 2.74 21.89 -15.91
CA ASN A 231 3.04 22.89 -16.94
C ASN A 231 3.06 22.31 -18.38
N GLU A 232 3.31 21.01 -18.51
CA GLU A 232 3.16 20.26 -19.76
C GLU A 232 1.69 19.92 -20.09
N GLY A 233 0.74 20.23 -19.19
CA GLY A 233 -0.69 19.96 -19.36
C GLY A 233 -1.15 18.61 -18.79
N LEU A 234 -0.28 17.89 -18.07
CA LEU A 234 -0.65 16.64 -17.42
C LEU A 234 -1.40 16.90 -16.10
N ASP A 235 -2.41 16.09 -15.80
CA ASP A 235 -3.15 16.15 -14.55
C ASP A 235 -2.45 15.25 -13.51
N VAL A 236 -1.45 15.82 -12.84
CA VAL A 236 -0.64 15.15 -11.82
C VAL A 236 -0.69 15.93 -10.52
N ALA A 237 -0.96 15.22 -9.42
CA ALA A 237 -0.93 15.74 -8.06
C ALA A 237 -0.18 14.75 -7.14
N GLY A 238 0.01 15.14 -5.89
CA GLY A 238 0.58 14.28 -4.86
C GLY A 238 -0.09 14.53 -3.52
N ASP A 239 -0.10 13.53 -2.67
CA ASP A 239 -0.49 13.64 -1.27
C ASP A 239 0.70 13.45 -0.33
N GLN A 240 0.54 13.83 0.93
CA GLN A 240 1.55 13.65 1.97
C GLN A 240 0.89 13.67 3.35
N TYR A 241 1.36 12.83 4.24
CA TYR A 241 0.99 12.83 5.66
C TYR A 241 1.95 13.72 6.48
N PRO A 242 1.51 14.28 7.63
CA PRO A 242 2.30 15.20 8.43
C PRO A 242 3.16 14.49 9.51
N TYR A 243 3.69 13.30 9.21
CA TYR A 243 4.46 12.49 10.16
C TYR A 243 5.89 12.29 9.64
N PHE A 244 6.84 12.11 10.57
CA PHE A 244 8.24 11.80 10.27
C PHE A 244 8.49 10.29 10.09
N TRP A 245 7.50 9.47 10.34
CA TRP A 245 7.55 8.01 10.25
C TRP A 245 6.62 7.52 9.16
N SER A 246 7.05 6.50 8.44
CA SER A 246 6.17 5.69 7.60
C SER A 246 5.88 4.35 8.28
N SER A 247 4.73 3.75 7.98
CA SER A 247 4.34 2.43 8.48
C SER A 247 4.15 1.49 7.30
N THR A 248 4.78 0.31 7.38
CA THR A 248 4.78 -0.66 6.27
C THR A 248 4.82 -2.09 6.82
N PRO A 249 4.14 -3.06 6.16
CA PRO A 249 4.30 -4.46 6.52
C PRO A 249 5.75 -4.91 6.49
N ILE A 250 6.17 -5.72 7.47
CA ILE A 250 7.56 -6.19 7.61
C ILE A 250 8.09 -6.85 6.32
N SER A 251 7.22 -7.60 5.62
CA SER A 251 7.57 -8.20 4.33
C SER A 251 7.83 -7.16 3.24
N GLY A 252 7.12 -6.03 3.27
CA GLY A 252 7.26 -4.96 2.28
C GLY A 252 8.57 -4.19 2.40
N CYS A 253 9.06 -3.94 3.62
CA CYS A 253 10.20 -3.06 3.86
C CYS A 253 11.50 -3.79 4.24
N MET A 254 11.44 -5.05 4.69
CA MET A 254 12.60 -5.78 5.23
C MET A 254 13.02 -7.00 4.40
N PHE A 255 12.21 -7.41 3.41
CA PHE A 255 12.49 -8.59 2.61
C PHE A 255 12.84 -8.25 1.16
N PRO A 256 13.86 -8.90 0.57
CA PRO A 256 14.13 -8.76 -0.85
C PRO A 256 12.97 -9.33 -1.68
N ARG A 257 12.57 -8.62 -2.74
CA ARG A 257 11.40 -8.93 -3.57
C ARG A 257 11.35 -10.38 -4.06
N TRP A 258 12.52 -10.91 -4.49
CA TRP A 258 12.62 -12.29 -4.98
C TRP A 258 12.22 -13.33 -3.94
N SER A 259 12.43 -13.05 -2.64
CA SER A 259 12.10 -13.99 -1.58
C SER A 259 10.60 -14.11 -1.31
N LEU A 260 9.81 -13.15 -1.78
CA LEU A 260 8.36 -13.09 -1.60
C LEU A 260 7.58 -13.75 -2.76
N GLU A 261 8.28 -14.21 -3.80
CA GLU A 261 7.65 -14.92 -4.92
C GLU A 261 6.88 -16.15 -4.45
N GLY A 262 5.65 -16.30 -4.96
CA GLY A 262 4.75 -17.39 -4.61
C GLY A 262 4.08 -17.23 -3.24
N GLY A 263 4.20 -16.05 -2.62
CA GLY A 263 3.53 -15.70 -1.37
C GLY A 263 4.20 -16.24 -0.11
N ARG A 264 3.52 -16.06 1.04
CA ARG A 264 4.06 -16.34 2.37
C ARG A 264 4.52 -17.78 2.56
N GLU A 265 3.72 -18.76 2.18
CA GLU A 265 4.08 -20.18 2.34
C GLU A 265 5.40 -20.51 1.66
N LYS A 266 5.58 -20.03 0.42
CA LYS A 266 6.82 -20.23 -0.32
C LYS A 266 7.99 -19.49 0.31
N THR A 267 7.76 -18.30 0.84
CA THR A 267 8.79 -17.54 1.58
C THR A 267 9.23 -18.30 2.82
N LEU A 268 8.30 -18.81 3.64
CA LEU A 268 8.62 -19.62 4.80
C LEU A 268 9.34 -20.91 4.46
N LEU A 269 9.00 -21.56 3.33
CA LEU A 269 9.75 -22.73 2.84
C LEU A 269 11.18 -22.37 2.44
N ARG A 270 11.40 -21.24 1.76
CA ARG A 270 12.75 -20.74 1.44
C ARG A 270 13.57 -20.47 2.71
N MET A 271 12.96 -19.91 3.73
CA MET A 271 13.63 -19.62 5.00
C MET A 271 14.04 -20.87 5.79
N LYS A 272 13.53 -22.06 5.46
CA LYS A 272 14.00 -23.33 6.04
C LYS A 272 15.34 -23.79 5.46
N ASP A 273 15.70 -23.34 4.28
CA ASP A 273 17.02 -23.54 3.69
C ASP A 273 18.00 -22.54 4.29
N SER A 274 19.08 -23.04 4.90
CA SER A 274 20.03 -22.19 5.62
C SER A 274 20.80 -21.22 4.72
N GLU A 275 21.10 -21.59 3.49
CA GLU A 275 21.82 -20.73 2.55
C GLU A 275 20.90 -19.62 2.03
N ILE A 276 19.65 -19.96 1.72
CA ILE A 276 18.65 -18.99 1.29
C ILE A 276 18.30 -18.04 2.44
N ARG A 277 18.12 -18.57 3.67
CA ARG A 277 17.87 -17.73 4.86
C ARG A 277 18.99 -16.72 5.07
N GLU A 278 20.24 -17.16 5.00
CA GLU A 278 21.39 -16.27 5.17
C GLU A 278 21.46 -15.22 4.06
N LYS A 279 21.13 -15.58 2.82
CA LYS A 279 21.01 -14.61 1.73
C LYS A 279 19.94 -13.55 1.99
N ILE A 280 18.74 -13.95 2.45
CA ILE A 280 17.68 -13.01 2.81
C ILE A 280 18.17 -12.08 3.93
N LYS A 281 18.75 -12.58 5.00
CA LYS A 281 19.31 -11.80 6.10
C LYS A 281 20.33 -10.76 5.64
N ASN A 282 21.28 -11.16 4.80
CA ASN A 282 22.29 -10.25 4.26
C ASN A 282 21.68 -9.11 3.43
N GLU A 283 20.61 -9.37 2.69
CA GLU A 283 19.88 -8.34 1.96
C GLU A 283 19.01 -7.48 2.90
N THR A 284 18.45 -8.07 3.98
CA THR A 284 17.73 -7.34 5.03
C THR A 284 18.59 -6.29 5.71
N THR A 285 19.89 -6.54 5.89
CA THR A 285 20.85 -5.55 6.38
C THR A 285 20.84 -4.25 5.55
N ASN A 286 20.72 -4.37 4.23
CA ASN A 286 20.66 -3.20 3.35
C ASN A 286 19.36 -2.38 3.56
N PHE A 287 18.24 -3.05 3.82
CA PHE A 287 16.98 -2.37 4.13
C PHE A 287 17.07 -1.65 5.48
N ILE A 288 17.56 -2.32 6.53
CA ILE A 288 17.78 -1.73 7.85
C ILE A 288 18.68 -0.48 7.75
N ASN A 289 19.79 -0.58 7.03
CA ASN A 289 20.71 0.55 6.85
C ASN A 289 20.09 1.74 6.10
N ARG A 290 19.17 1.48 5.17
CA ARG A 290 18.42 2.51 4.43
C ARG A 290 17.53 3.32 5.37
N PHE A 291 16.97 2.70 6.38
CA PHE A 291 16.11 3.33 7.39
C PHE A 291 16.88 3.90 8.59
N HIS A 292 18.11 4.33 8.38
CA HIS A 292 18.94 4.92 9.41
C HIS A 292 19.45 3.91 10.46
N GLY A 293 19.54 2.63 10.10
CA GLY A 293 19.97 1.56 10.99
C GLY A 293 18.82 0.93 11.80
N ALA A 294 19.15 -0.04 12.61
CA ALA A 294 18.17 -0.84 13.35
C ALA A 294 17.37 0.00 14.39
N GLN A 295 17.95 1.08 14.91
CA GLN A 295 17.26 2.06 15.76
C GLN A 295 16.19 2.89 15.01
N GLY A 296 16.29 2.99 13.70
CA GLY A 296 15.29 3.64 12.85
C GLY A 296 14.13 2.73 12.46
N CYS A 297 14.08 1.49 12.95
CA CYS A 297 13.07 0.50 12.61
C CYS A 297 12.35 0.07 13.90
N VAL A 298 11.15 0.59 14.13
CA VAL A 298 10.35 0.35 15.34
C VAL A 298 9.19 -0.57 15.03
N LEU A 299 8.97 -1.61 15.81
CA LEU A 299 7.84 -2.53 15.66
C LEU A 299 6.54 -1.83 16.09
N ALA A 300 5.62 -1.64 15.16
CA ALA A 300 4.40 -0.87 15.42
C ALA A 300 3.20 -1.72 15.81
N ASP A 301 3.08 -2.91 15.23
CA ASP A 301 1.97 -3.83 15.46
C ASP A 301 2.47 -5.26 15.42
N TYR A 302 2.30 -5.98 16.54
CA TYR A 302 2.73 -7.37 16.71
C TYR A 302 1.83 -8.13 17.70
N PRO A 303 0.68 -8.61 17.25
CA PRO A 303 -0.30 -9.25 18.13
C PRO A 303 0.18 -10.50 18.87
N GLU A 304 1.21 -11.16 18.35
CA GLU A 304 1.81 -12.36 18.96
C GLU A 304 2.58 -12.07 20.25
N ASP A 305 3.06 -10.83 20.42
CA ASP A 305 3.70 -10.37 21.66
C ASP A 305 3.72 -8.83 21.69
N THR A 306 2.67 -8.24 22.23
CA THR A 306 2.50 -6.78 22.33
C THR A 306 3.53 -6.08 23.20
N ASN A 307 4.31 -6.82 24.03
CA ASN A 307 5.42 -6.22 24.77
C ASN A 307 6.59 -5.81 23.88
N LEU A 308 6.64 -6.28 22.66
CA LEU A 308 7.64 -5.87 21.67
C LEU A 308 7.23 -4.61 20.88
N GLU A 309 5.97 -4.20 20.94
CA GLU A 309 5.48 -3.00 20.26
C GLU A 309 6.11 -1.74 20.85
N GLY A 310 6.46 -0.81 19.98
CA GLY A 310 7.16 0.42 20.34
C GLY A 310 8.67 0.25 20.55
N LEU A 311 9.21 -0.98 20.48
CA LEU A 311 10.65 -1.23 20.58
C LEU A 311 11.30 -1.20 19.21
N ASP A 312 12.53 -0.69 19.15
CA ASP A 312 13.34 -0.77 17.94
C ASP A 312 14.00 -2.14 17.75
N LEU A 313 14.53 -2.40 16.55
CA LEU A 313 15.16 -3.69 16.24
C LEU A 313 16.42 -3.98 17.06
N ILE A 314 17.09 -2.96 17.65
CA ILE A 314 18.22 -3.17 18.57
C ILE A 314 17.71 -3.74 19.91
N GLU A 315 16.65 -3.15 20.44
CA GLU A 315 16.05 -3.59 21.71
C GLU A 315 15.46 -5.00 21.56
N ILE A 316 14.72 -5.25 20.48
CA ILE A 316 14.16 -6.56 20.15
C ILE A 316 15.27 -7.62 20.02
N SER A 317 16.36 -7.29 19.34
CA SER A 317 17.49 -8.22 19.16
C SER A 317 18.17 -8.60 20.47
N LYS A 318 18.27 -7.65 21.42
CA LYS A 318 18.78 -7.93 22.76
C LYS A 318 17.85 -8.86 23.55
N ILE A 319 16.53 -8.61 23.51
CA ILE A 319 15.52 -9.46 24.19
C ILE A 319 15.56 -10.88 23.61
N LYS A 320 15.69 -11.01 22.29
CA LYS A 320 15.72 -12.30 21.60
C LYS A 320 17.11 -12.96 21.59
N ASN A 321 18.13 -12.28 22.13
CA ASN A 321 19.53 -12.71 22.12
C ASN A 321 20.02 -13.10 20.69
N THR A 322 19.79 -12.21 19.73
CA THR A 322 20.10 -12.42 18.32
C THR A 322 20.53 -11.12 17.62
N THR A 323 20.63 -11.11 16.29
CA THR A 323 20.90 -9.89 15.52
C THR A 323 19.58 -9.21 15.06
N PRO A 324 19.62 -7.92 14.71
CA PRO A 324 18.43 -7.24 14.18
C PRO A 324 17.83 -7.94 12.96
N GLU A 325 18.65 -8.41 12.02
CA GLU A 325 18.20 -9.11 10.82
C GLU A 325 17.52 -10.45 11.15
N GLU A 326 18.11 -11.20 12.10
CA GLU A 326 17.52 -12.45 12.56
C GLU A 326 16.21 -12.19 13.32
N SER A 327 16.12 -11.09 14.07
CA SER A 327 14.87 -10.67 14.70
C SER A 327 13.77 -10.44 13.67
N VAL A 328 14.08 -9.78 12.56
CA VAL A 328 13.15 -9.59 11.42
C VAL A 328 12.65 -10.93 10.88
N MET A 329 13.56 -11.91 10.69
CA MET A 329 13.17 -13.26 10.23
C MET A 329 12.20 -13.93 11.22
N GLN A 330 12.52 -13.89 12.52
CA GLN A 330 11.70 -14.52 13.56
C GLN A 330 10.34 -13.83 13.74
N LEU A 331 10.27 -12.51 13.60
CA LEU A 331 9.02 -11.77 13.62
C LEU A 331 8.13 -12.20 12.46
N TYR A 332 8.66 -12.22 11.24
CA TYR A 332 7.90 -12.63 10.05
C TYR A 332 7.46 -14.10 10.10
N GLU A 333 8.27 -15.00 10.66
CA GLU A 333 7.91 -16.42 10.81
C GLU A 333 6.67 -16.61 11.67
N LYS A 334 6.48 -15.77 12.68
CA LYS A 334 5.37 -15.88 13.64
C LYS A 334 4.15 -15.09 13.21
N SER A 335 4.34 -13.92 12.61
CA SER A 335 3.24 -13.04 12.25
C SER A 335 3.29 -12.59 10.80
N GLU A 336 2.17 -12.69 10.12
CA GLU A 336 2.00 -12.20 8.75
C GLU A 336 1.65 -10.72 8.69
N GLY A 337 1.05 -10.19 9.75
CA GLY A 337 0.50 -8.85 9.80
C GLY A 337 1.28 -7.85 10.62
N SER A 338 2.58 -8.11 10.89
CA SER A 338 3.42 -7.17 11.64
C SER A 338 3.82 -5.98 10.79
N PHE A 339 3.77 -4.80 11.41
CA PHE A 339 4.16 -3.53 10.80
C PHE A 339 5.40 -2.95 11.46
N ILE A 340 6.24 -2.32 10.66
CA ILE A 340 7.41 -1.55 11.10
C ILE A 340 7.21 -0.08 10.75
N LEU A 341 7.48 0.79 11.73
CA LEU A 341 7.72 2.22 11.52
C LEU A 341 9.18 2.43 11.16
N HIS A 342 9.46 3.31 10.20
CA HIS A 342 10.80 3.67 9.77
C HIS A 342 10.88 5.10 9.26
#